data_9c1c34610932eac2be1717e36a5a2097
#
_entry.id   9c1c34610932eac2be1717e36a5a2097
#
_cell.length_a   1.000
_cell.length_b   1.000
_cell.length_c   1.000
_cell.angle_alpha   90.00
_cell.angle_beta   90.00
_cell.angle_gamma   90.00
#
_symmetry.space_group_name_H-M   'P 1'
#
loop_
_entity.id
_entity.type
_entity.pdbx_description
1 polymer ?
#
loop_
_entity_poly.entity_id
_entity_poly.type
_entity_poly.pdbx_seq_one_letter_code
_entity_poly.pdbx_strand_id
1 'polypeptide(L)'
;AADRTTRFERDALVFTNQLYAAALRYTKNPEDARDLVQDTYLKAFSSFHQFEEGTNLRAWLYRVLTTTFINTYRKNESARNYVAATTADFPSAKDNFRRYNPDNIYNANEITKVIDLLSIEYKKPFKMYTSGYKYKEIAEEMNLPIGTIKSRIFLARKQLMETLKDYN
;
A
#
# COMPACT_ATOMS: atom_id res chain seq x y z
N ALA A 1 -20.78 -6.95 -19.87
CA ALA A 1 -19.47 -6.28 -19.65
C ALA A 1 -19.68 -4.83 -19.19
N ALA A 2 -20.50 -4.03 -19.89
CA ALA A 2 -20.77 -2.63 -19.52
C ALA A 2 -21.38 -2.49 -18.12
N ASP A 3 -22.26 -3.38 -17.71
CA ASP A 3 -22.91 -3.37 -16.40
C ASP A 3 -21.91 -3.59 -15.23
N ARG A 4 -20.94 -4.48 -15.39
CA ARG A 4 -19.91 -4.75 -14.37
C ARG A 4 -18.99 -3.54 -14.17
N THR A 5 -18.59 -2.89 -15.24
CA THR A 5 -17.74 -1.68 -15.19
C THR A 5 -18.47 -0.53 -14.51
N THR A 6 -19.70 -0.24 -14.91
CA THR A 6 -20.52 0.84 -14.34
C THR A 6 -20.82 0.61 -12.86
N ARG A 7 -21.07 -0.64 -12.45
CA ARG A 7 -21.25 -1.01 -11.04
C ARG A 7 -19.98 -0.77 -10.25
N PHE A 8 -18.85 -1.24 -10.76
CA PHE A 8 -17.55 -1.06 -10.10
C PHE A 8 -17.21 0.43 -9.94
N GLU A 9 -17.39 1.24 -10.99
CA GLU A 9 -17.16 2.70 -10.95
C GLU A 9 -18.00 3.37 -9.85
N ARG A 10 -19.31 3.09 -9.83
CA ARG A 10 -20.22 3.64 -8.83
C ARG A 10 -19.80 3.25 -7.40
N ASP A 11 -19.50 1.97 -7.19
CA ASP A 11 -19.16 1.44 -5.88
C ASP A 11 -17.77 1.93 -5.42
N ALA A 12 -16.84 2.14 -6.34
CA ALA A 12 -15.52 2.70 -6.04
C ALA A 12 -15.59 4.19 -5.65
N LEU A 13 -16.43 4.98 -6.31
CA LEU A 13 -16.56 6.42 -6.05
C LEU A 13 -17.10 6.75 -4.65
N VAL A 14 -17.81 5.84 -4.00
CA VAL A 14 -18.26 5.98 -2.60
C VAL A 14 -17.08 6.21 -1.64
N PHE A 15 -15.91 5.70 -1.96
CA PHE A 15 -14.72 5.79 -1.13
C PHE A 15 -13.86 7.04 -1.37
N THR A 16 -14.26 7.96 -2.25
CA THR A 16 -13.45 9.13 -2.66
C THR A 16 -12.94 9.95 -1.46
N ASN A 17 -13.81 10.30 -0.51
CA ASN A 17 -13.43 11.08 0.65
C ASN A 17 -12.42 10.35 1.55
N GLN A 18 -12.57 9.04 1.69
CA GLN A 18 -11.67 8.21 2.48
C GLN A 18 -10.31 8.07 1.80
N LEU A 19 -10.29 7.86 0.48
CA LEU A 19 -9.05 7.82 -0.32
C LEU A 19 -8.34 9.17 -0.28
N TYR A 20 -9.06 10.27 -0.39
CA TYR A 20 -8.49 11.62 -0.27
C TYR A 20 -7.85 11.86 1.10
N ALA A 21 -8.54 11.48 2.19
CA ALA A 21 -7.97 11.61 3.53
C ALA A 21 -6.69 10.77 3.71
N ALA A 22 -6.63 9.58 3.11
CA ALA A 22 -5.43 8.77 3.10
C ALA A 22 -4.32 9.38 2.22
N ALA A 23 -4.67 9.86 1.02
CA ALA A 23 -3.74 10.52 0.12
C ALA A 23 -3.11 11.76 0.77
N LEU A 24 -3.92 12.56 1.49
CA LEU A 24 -3.43 13.75 2.20
C LEU A 24 -2.42 13.41 3.30
N ARG A 25 -2.58 12.26 3.96
CA ARG A 25 -1.60 11.77 4.94
C ARG A 25 -0.26 11.41 4.29
N TYR A 26 -0.28 10.90 3.07
CA TYR A 26 0.93 10.55 2.33
C TYR A 26 1.63 11.75 1.73
N THR A 27 0.89 12.62 1.07
CA THR A 27 1.43 13.75 0.29
C THR A 27 1.65 15.00 1.13
N LYS A 28 0.86 15.18 2.20
CA LYS A 28 0.82 16.41 3.04
C LYS A 28 0.49 17.68 2.26
N ASN A 29 0.02 17.56 1.04
CA ASN A 29 -0.36 18.63 0.15
C ASN A 29 -1.73 18.34 -0.47
N PRO A 30 -2.70 19.27 -0.40
CA PRO A 30 -4.05 19.03 -0.94
C PRO A 30 -4.09 18.81 -2.45
N GLU A 31 -3.25 19.46 -3.23
CA GLU A 31 -3.20 19.31 -4.69
C GLU A 31 -2.62 17.95 -5.05
N ASP A 32 -1.47 17.60 -4.49
CA ASP A 32 -0.86 16.29 -4.68
C ASP A 32 -1.78 15.14 -4.21
N ALA A 33 -2.57 15.37 -3.16
CA ALA A 33 -3.54 14.39 -2.68
C ALA A 33 -4.68 14.18 -3.69
N ARG A 34 -5.18 15.23 -4.33
CA ARG A 34 -6.19 15.13 -5.39
C ARG A 34 -5.63 14.37 -6.60
N ASP A 35 -4.42 14.72 -7.03
CA ASP A 35 -3.75 14.06 -8.14
C ASP A 35 -3.53 12.57 -7.85
N LEU A 36 -3.10 12.25 -6.64
CA LEU A 36 -2.93 10.85 -6.21
C LEU A 36 -4.24 10.07 -6.24
N VAL A 37 -5.36 10.67 -5.81
CA VAL A 37 -6.68 10.03 -5.86
C VAL A 37 -7.12 9.82 -7.31
N GLN A 38 -6.92 10.80 -8.20
CA GLN A 38 -7.22 10.66 -9.62
C GLN A 38 -6.40 9.55 -10.27
N ASP A 39 -5.09 9.52 -10.05
CA ASP A 39 -4.21 8.45 -10.54
C ASP A 39 -4.60 7.08 -10.00
N THR A 40 -5.05 7.03 -8.74
CA THR A 40 -5.57 5.81 -8.13
C THR A 40 -6.79 5.30 -8.85
N TYR A 41 -7.75 6.17 -9.17
CA TYR A 41 -8.95 5.78 -9.92
C TYR A 41 -8.64 5.37 -11.35
N LEU A 42 -7.77 6.10 -12.05
CA LEU A 42 -7.34 5.71 -13.39
C LEU A 42 -6.74 4.30 -13.41
N LYS A 43 -5.89 3.98 -12.43
CA LYS A 43 -5.33 2.64 -12.29
C LYS A 43 -6.35 1.60 -11.85
N ALA A 44 -7.23 1.95 -10.92
CA ALA A 44 -8.29 1.05 -10.47
C ALA A 44 -9.24 0.69 -11.63
N PHE A 45 -9.67 1.66 -12.42
CA PHE A 45 -10.56 1.43 -13.57
C PHE A 45 -9.87 0.66 -14.69
N SER A 46 -8.61 0.91 -14.97
CA SER A 46 -7.86 0.14 -15.98
C SER A 46 -7.58 -1.31 -15.55
N SER A 47 -7.52 -1.57 -14.25
CA SER A 47 -7.22 -2.89 -13.68
C SER A 47 -8.39 -3.51 -12.90
N PHE A 48 -9.61 -3.03 -13.06
CA PHE A 48 -10.77 -3.54 -12.33
C PHE A 48 -11.04 -5.04 -12.56
N HIS A 49 -10.60 -5.59 -13.70
CA HIS A 49 -10.67 -7.01 -14.00
C HIS A 49 -9.84 -7.87 -13.04
N GLN A 50 -8.86 -7.28 -12.34
CA GLN A 50 -8.06 -7.95 -11.32
C GLN A 50 -8.74 -7.92 -9.94
N PHE A 51 -9.82 -7.15 -9.80
CA PHE A 51 -10.61 -7.13 -8.58
C PHE A 51 -11.54 -8.34 -8.55
N GLU A 52 -11.45 -9.13 -7.51
CA GLU A 52 -12.32 -10.28 -7.27
C GLU A 52 -13.62 -9.82 -6.60
N GLU A 53 -14.74 -10.01 -7.29
CA GLU A 53 -16.06 -9.66 -6.76
C GLU A 53 -16.35 -10.43 -5.46
N GLY A 54 -17.02 -9.75 -4.52
CA GLY A 54 -17.30 -10.31 -3.19
C GLY A 54 -16.15 -10.14 -2.18
N THR A 55 -15.00 -9.59 -2.63
CA THR A 55 -13.91 -9.21 -1.72
C THR A 55 -14.05 -7.74 -1.28
N ASN A 56 -13.14 -7.28 -0.43
CA ASN A 56 -13.18 -5.93 0.13
C ASN A 56 -12.66 -4.89 -0.89
N LEU A 57 -13.58 -4.25 -1.64
CA LEU A 57 -13.27 -3.21 -2.61
C LEU A 57 -12.51 -2.04 -1.99
N ARG A 58 -12.89 -1.62 -0.77
CA ARG A 58 -12.20 -0.54 -0.06
C ARG A 58 -10.73 -0.88 0.17
N ALA A 59 -10.43 -2.06 0.69
CA ALA A 59 -9.06 -2.50 0.93
C ALA A 59 -8.26 -2.59 -0.37
N TRP A 60 -8.88 -3.05 -1.45
CA TRP A 60 -8.26 -3.11 -2.76
C TRP A 60 -7.91 -1.70 -3.30
N LEU A 61 -8.84 -0.74 -3.19
CA LEU A 61 -8.59 0.66 -3.58
C LEU A 61 -7.47 1.30 -2.75
N TYR A 62 -7.43 1.07 -1.44
CA TYR A 62 -6.34 1.55 -0.57
C TYR A 62 -4.98 0.96 -1.00
N ARG A 63 -4.96 -0.29 -1.42
CA ARG A 63 -3.75 -0.91 -1.97
C ARG A 63 -3.32 -0.25 -3.27
N VAL A 64 -4.26 0.04 -4.18
CA VAL A 64 -3.97 0.76 -5.43
C VAL A 64 -3.42 2.15 -5.11
N LEU A 65 -4.02 2.87 -4.16
CA LEU A 65 -3.56 4.18 -3.70
C LEU A 65 -2.12 4.14 -3.18
N THR A 66 -1.83 3.24 -2.26
CA THR A 66 -0.50 3.10 -1.65
C THR A 66 0.56 2.73 -2.69
N THR A 67 0.25 1.78 -3.57
CA THR A 67 1.16 1.37 -4.64
C THR A 67 1.40 2.51 -5.64
N THR A 68 0.37 3.29 -5.94
CA THR A 68 0.48 4.46 -6.83
C THR A 68 1.39 5.51 -6.21
N PHE A 69 1.18 5.86 -4.94
CA PHE A 69 2.02 6.80 -4.21
C PHE A 69 3.49 6.37 -4.20
N ILE A 70 3.78 5.13 -3.83
CA ILE A 70 5.15 4.62 -3.76
C ILE A 70 5.82 4.62 -5.13
N ASN A 71 5.11 4.22 -6.19
CA ASN A 71 5.67 4.24 -7.54
C ASN A 71 5.98 5.67 -8.03
N THR A 72 5.10 6.63 -7.73
CA THR A 72 5.32 8.05 -8.04
C THR A 72 6.49 8.62 -7.25
N TYR A 73 6.54 8.31 -5.94
CA TYR A 73 7.63 8.74 -5.07
C TYR A 73 8.99 8.22 -5.54
N ARG A 74 9.08 6.91 -5.85
CA ARG A 74 10.31 6.30 -6.38
C ARG A 74 10.75 6.89 -7.72
N LYS A 75 9.79 7.16 -8.61
CA LYS A 75 10.07 7.81 -9.90
C LYS A 75 10.65 9.22 -9.69
N ASN A 76 10.07 9.97 -8.76
CA ASN A 76 10.52 11.32 -8.43
C ASN A 76 11.89 11.31 -7.72
N GLU A 77 12.13 10.35 -6.83
CA GLU A 77 13.41 10.18 -6.14
C GLU A 77 14.51 9.77 -7.13
N SER A 78 14.22 8.85 -8.05
CA SER A 78 15.16 8.47 -9.12
C SER A 78 15.47 9.66 -10.05
N ALA A 79 14.46 10.48 -10.39
CA ALA A 79 14.66 11.69 -11.16
C ALA A 79 15.48 12.74 -10.39
N ARG A 80 15.22 12.92 -9.08
CA ARG A 80 15.99 13.82 -8.21
C ARG A 80 17.44 13.34 -8.03
N ASN A 81 17.64 12.03 -7.86
CA ASN A 81 18.99 11.45 -7.75
C ASN A 81 19.77 11.57 -9.05
N TYR A 82 19.11 11.51 -10.21
CA TYR A 82 19.73 11.80 -11.50
C TYR A 82 20.10 13.27 -11.64
N VAL A 83 19.27 14.20 -11.15
CA VAL A 83 19.55 15.63 -11.10
C VAL A 83 20.56 15.96 -9.99
N ALA A 84 20.50 15.30 -8.83
CA ALA A 84 21.41 15.52 -7.70
C ALA A 84 22.80 14.91 -7.91
N ALA A 85 22.94 13.93 -8.78
CA ALA A 85 24.26 13.50 -9.27
C ALA A 85 24.99 14.61 -10.05
N THR A 86 24.24 15.67 -10.42
CA THR A 86 24.78 16.89 -11.03
C THR A 86 24.86 18.10 -10.07
N THR A 87 24.23 18.02 -8.85
CA THR A 87 24.31 19.10 -7.84
C THR A 87 24.20 18.48 -6.44
N ALA A 88 25.32 18.51 -5.71
CA ALA A 88 25.38 18.02 -4.34
C ALA A 88 24.55 18.88 -3.37
N ASP A 89 23.90 18.22 -2.42
CA ASP A 89 23.24 18.64 -1.18
C ASP A 89 21.73 18.55 -1.14
N PHE A 90 21.23 17.42 -0.54
CA PHE A 90 20.00 17.48 0.26
C PHE A 90 19.85 16.27 1.22
N PRO A 91 19.31 16.48 2.45
CA PRO A 91 19.25 15.45 3.49
C PRO A 91 18.11 14.46 3.30
N SER A 92 18.37 13.23 3.70
CA SER A 92 17.55 12.04 3.63
C SER A 92 16.18 12.17 4.31
N ALA A 93 15.11 11.92 3.57
CA ALA A 93 13.72 11.89 4.05
C ALA A 93 13.34 10.56 4.73
N LYS A 94 14.17 10.05 5.65
CA LYS A 94 13.87 8.80 6.38
C LYS A 94 12.95 8.96 7.59
N ASP A 95 12.55 10.16 7.98
CA ASP A 95 11.97 10.40 9.32
C ASP A 95 10.47 10.75 9.36
N ASN A 96 9.74 10.78 8.25
CA ASN A 96 8.37 11.31 8.25
C ASN A 96 7.23 10.29 8.24
N PHE A 97 7.50 9.01 8.50
CA PHE A 97 6.45 7.97 8.52
C PHE A 97 5.76 7.78 9.88
N ARG A 98 6.16 8.55 10.90
CA ARG A 98 5.57 8.49 12.25
C ARG A 98 4.96 9.82 12.63
N ARG A 99 3.68 10.04 12.31
CA ARG A 99 2.75 10.88 13.09
C ARG A 99 1.42 11.03 12.35
N TYR A 100 0.35 10.52 12.91
CA TYR A 100 -0.93 11.16 13.24
C TYR A 100 -2.10 10.15 13.26
N ASN A 101 -2.63 9.84 14.39
CA ASN A 101 -4.00 10.01 14.86
C ASN A 101 -4.24 9.23 16.17
N PRO A 102 -4.73 9.83 17.30
CA PRO A 102 -4.86 9.15 18.58
C PRO A 102 -5.83 7.95 18.58
N ASP A 103 -6.95 8.04 17.84
CA ASP A 103 -7.97 6.98 17.84
C ASP A 103 -7.60 5.78 16.94
N ASN A 104 -6.70 5.97 15.96
CA ASN A 104 -6.12 4.89 15.16
C ASN A 104 -4.84 4.30 15.76
N ILE A 105 -4.27 4.94 16.80
CA ILE A 105 -3.01 4.50 17.43
C ILE A 105 -3.23 3.21 18.21
N TYR A 106 -4.38 3.03 18.87
CA TYR A 106 -4.70 1.80 19.60
C TYR A 106 -4.81 0.60 18.66
N ASN A 107 -5.59 0.69 17.59
CA ASN A 107 -5.71 -0.38 16.59
C ASN A 107 -4.40 -0.61 15.81
N ALA A 108 -3.67 0.45 15.47
CA ALA A 108 -2.40 0.32 14.75
C ALA A 108 -1.31 -0.31 15.62
N ASN A 109 -1.26 -0.02 16.92
CA ASN A 109 -0.30 -0.63 17.85
C ASN A 109 -0.61 -2.10 18.10
N GLU A 110 -1.87 -2.49 18.18
CA GLU A 110 -2.29 -3.89 18.33
C GLU A 110 -1.97 -4.70 17.06
N ILE A 111 -2.31 -4.19 15.90
CA ILE A 111 -1.95 -4.82 14.61
C ILE A 111 -0.43 -4.95 14.47
N THR A 112 0.33 -3.93 14.87
CA THR A 112 1.79 -3.99 14.83
C THR A 112 2.33 -5.07 15.76
N LYS A 113 1.78 -5.20 16.98
CA LYS A 113 2.15 -6.27 17.91
C LYS A 113 1.88 -7.65 17.32
N VAL A 114 0.72 -7.85 16.70
CA VAL A 114 0.36 -9.12 16.06
C VAL A 114 1.27 -9.42 14.87
N ILE A 115 1.63 -8.42 14.06
CA ILE A 115 2.63 -8.58 12.99
C ILE A 115 4.01 -8.95 13.57
N ASP A 116 4.35 -8.39 14.72
CA ASP A 116 5.64 -8.67 15.36
C ASP A 116 5.74 -10.07 15.97
N LEU A 117 4.61 -10.74 16.20
CA LEU A 117 4.56 -12.15 16.60
C LEU A 117 4.83 -13.13 15.43
N LEU A 118 4.73 -12.67 14.19
CA LEU A 118 5.08 -13.51 13.05
C LEU A 118 6.57 -13.88 13.08
N SER A 119 6.88 -15.11 12.67
CA SER A 119 8.28 -15.50 12.45
C SER A 119 8.95 -14.60 11.41
N ILE A 120 10.25 -14.39 11.54
CA ILE A 120 11.00 -13.44 10.71
C ILE A 120 10.87 -13.74 9.21
N GLU A 121 10.75 -15.01 8.84
CA GLU A 121 10.61 -15.47 7.45
C GLU A 121 9.26 -15.08 6.81
N TYR A 122 8.22 -14.88 7.60
CA TYR A 122 6.91 -14.38 7.13
C TYR A 122 6.78 -12.87 7.32
N LYS A 123 7.30 -12.34 8.44
CA LYS A 123 7.24 -10.93 8.80
C LYS A 123 7.94 -10.04 7.78
N LYS A 124 9.18 -10.37 7.39
CA LYS A 124 9.99 -9.53 6.49
C LYS A 124 9.30 -9.36 5.13
N PRO A 125 8.97 -10.44 4.37
CA PRO A 125 8.30 -10.28 3.08
C PRO A 125 6.91 -9.67 3.20
N PHE A 126 6.19 -9.92 4.29
CA PHE A 126 4.89 -9.30 4.54
C PHE A 126 5.01 -7.78 4.75
N LYS A 127 5.95 -7.32 5.60
CA LYS A 127 6.21 -5.89 5.81
C LYS A 127 6.65 -5.19 4.51
N MET A 128 7.51 -5.81 3.72
CA MET A 128 7.90 -5.27 2.42
C MET A 128 6.71 -5.16 1.46
N TYR A 129 5.88 -6.19 1.40
CA TYR A 129 4.69 -6.20 0.55
C TYR A 129 3.68 -5.12 0.95
N THR A 130 3.42 -4.94 2.25
CA THR A 130 2.52 -3.89 2.76
C THR A 130 3.10 -2.49 2.59
N SER A 131 4.43 -2.37 2.50
CA SER A 131 5.13 -1.14 2.14
C SER A 131 5.15 -0.86 0.63
N GLY A 132 4.49 -1.71 -0.18
CA GLY A 132 4.29 -1.49 -1.62
C GLY A 132 5.34 -2.10 -2.54
N TYR A 133 6.25 -2.92 -2.02
CA TYR A 133 7.18 -3.67 -2.86
C TYR A 133 6.45 -4.71 -3.69
N LYS A 134 6.86 -4.88 -4.94
CA LYS A 134 6.35 -5.95 -5.82
C LYS A 134 6.97 -7.29 -5.41
N TYR A 135 6.25 -8.38 -5.66
CA TYR A 135 6.77 -9.73 -5.37
C TYR A 135 8.16 -9.99 -5.96
N LYS A 136 8.43 -9.49 -7.17
CA LYS A 136 9.71 -9.62 -7.84
C LYS A 136 10.82 -8.88 -7.08
N GLU A 137 10.57 -7.65 -6.65
CA GLU A 137 11.51 -6.85 -5.87
C GLU A 137 11.82 -7.50 -4.51
N ILE A 138 10.78 -8.05 -3.86
CA ILE A 138 10.94 -8.78 -2.58
C ILE A 138 11.78 -10.06 -2.80
N ALA A 139 11.52 -10.77 -3.90
CA ALA A 139 12.26 -11.98 -4.25
C ALA A 139 13.76 -11.69 -4.49
N GLU A 140 14.06 -10.60 -5.20
CA GLU A 140 15.42 -10.13 -5.44
C GLU A 140 16.12 -9.72 -4.13
N GLU A 141 15.46 -8.88 -3.31
CA GLU A 141 16.00 -8.39 -2.03
C GLU A 141 16.26 -9.52 -1.02
N MET A 142 15.37 -10.51 -0.98
CA MET A 142 15.50 -11.65 -0.07
C MET A 142 16.29 -12.82 -0.64
N ASN A 143 16.70 -12.75 -1.90
CA ASN A 143 17.35 -13.82 -2.65
C ASN A 143 16.58 -15.15 -2.57
N LEU A 144 15.27 -15.09 -2.82
CA LEU A 144 14.35 -16.22 -2.77
C LEU A 144 13.51 -16.29 -4.05
N PRO A 145 13.06 -17.49 -4.43
CA PRO A 145 12.14 -17.65 -5.54
C PRO A 145 10.83 -16.86 -5.31
N ILE A 146 10.29 -16.26 -6.36
CA ILE A 146 9.04 -15.47 -6.29
C ILE A 146 7.85 -16.31 -5.78
N GLY A 147 7.83 -17.61 -6.07
CA GLY A 147 6.84 -18.55 -5.54
C GLY A 147 6.92 -18.67 -4.01
N THR A 148 8.13 -18.71 -3.47
CA THR A 148 8.35 -18.73 -2.02
C THR A 148 7.88 -17.44 -1.36
N ILE A 149 8.12 -16.28 -1.98
CA ILE A 149 7.64 -14.99 -1.48
C ILE A 149 6.10 -14.95 -1.43
N LYS A 150 5.45 -15.39 -2.52
CA LYS A 150 3.98 -15.48 -2.57
C LYS A 150 3.41 -16.37 -1.47
N SER A 151 3.99 -17.55 -1.27
CA SER A 151 3.58 -18.51 -0.23
C SER A 151 3.78 -17.94 1.17
N ARG A 152 4.91 -17.30 1.43
CA ARG A 152 5.21 -16.69 2.75
C ARG A 152 4.26 -15.55 3.08
N ILE A 153 3.94 -14.69 2.12
CA ILE A 153 2.97 -13.61 2.30
C ILE A 153 1.56 -14.16 2.50
N PHE A 154 1.18 -15.20 1.80
CA PHE A 154 -0.11 -15.88 1.98
C PHE A 154 -0.22 -16.47 3.40
N LEU A 155 0.80 -17.20 3.86
CA LEU A 155 0.83 -17.78 5.20
C LEU A 155 0.85 -16.71 6.30
N ALA A 156 1.59 -15.62 6.11
CA ALA A 156 1.56 -14.46 7.01
C ALA A 156 0.14 -13.92 7.18
N ARG A 157 -0.58 -13.71 6.08
CA ARG A 157 -1.97 -13.24 6.13
C ARG A 157 -2.89 -14.22 6.85
N LYS A 158 -2.74 -15.51 6.59
CA LYS A 158 -3.55 -16.55 7.22
C LYS A 158 -3.34 -16.53 8.74
N GLN A 159 -2.11 -16.51 9.21
CA GLN A 159 -1.77 -16.43 10.64
C GLN A 159 -2.31 -15.16 11.30
N LEU A 160 -2.15 -14.00 10.63
CA LEU A 160 -2.69 -12.73 11.13
C LEU A 160 -4.21 -12.75 11.24
N MET A 161 -4.90 -13.31 10.26
CA MET A 161 -6.36 -13.42 10.28
C MET A 161 -6.85 -14.38 11.40
N GLU A 162 -6.14 -15.46 11.65
CA GLU A 162 -6.44 -16.37 12.76
C GLU A 162 -6.25 -15.67 14.11
N THR A 163 -5.11 -15.01 14.30
CA THR A 163 -4.81 -14.29 15.55
C THR A 163 -5.79 -13.13 15.79
N LEU A 164 -6.17 -12.39 14.75
CA LEU A 164 -7.10 -11.26 14.88
C LEU A 164 -8.55 -11.68 15.13
N LYS A 165 -8.94 -12.92 14.81
CA LYS A 165 -10.26 -13.46 15.18
C LYS A 165 -10.43 -13.64 16.68
N ASP A 166 -9.35 -13.90 17.37
CA ASP A 166 -9.35 -14.11 18.84
C ASP A 166 -9.38 -12.77 19.62
N TYR A 167 -9.29 -11.63 18.92
CA TYR A 167 -9.33 -10.28 19.47
C TYR A 167 -10.67 -9.56 19.30
N ASN A 168 -11.72 -10.21 18.75
CA ASN A 168 -13.08 -9.65 18.62
C ASN A 168 -14.01 -10.16 19.71
#